data_b6c0c8a3537ebf49a65c90efd57076ea
#
_entry.id   b6c0c8a3537ebf49a65c90efd57076ea
#
_cell.length_a   1.000
_cell.length_b   1.000
_cell.length_c   1.000
_cell.angle_alpha   90.00
_cell.angle_beta   90.00
_cell.angle_gamma   90.00
#
_symmetry.space_group_name_H-M   'P 1'
#
loop_
_entity.id
_entity.type
_entity.pdbx_description
1 polymer ?
#
loop_
_entity_poly.entity_id
_entity_poly.type
_entity_poly.pdbx_seq_one_letter_code
_entity_poly.pdbx_strand_id
1 'polypeptide(L)'
;ENNESQNNEGEIKTGFSFDYVTGLPYIPGSTVKGIIRSRIKKYEKSILEWLKEDVKLENFSGNIDELINELFGSSKNTNVNKRDVFFDAVITSSGKIFEDDFITPHKNEYSGVNPIRILKIKEGVEITFRFLIRKNDILGIKDYDRKNLYVNILKELGVGAKTNTGYGFLKE
;
A
#
# COMPACT_ATOMS: atom_id res chain seq x y z
N GLU A 1 3.93 10.80 -36.15
CA GLU A 1 2.56 10.23 -36.12
C GLU A 1 2.05 10.33 -34.71
N ASN A 2 1.14 11.28 -34.49
CA ASN A 2 0.53 11.54 -33.20
C ASN A 2 -0.54 10.48 -32.95
N ASN A 3 -0.29 9.56 -32.04
CA ASN A 3 -1.35 8.75 -31.45
C ASN A 3 -2.09 9.61 -30.41
N GLU A 4 -3.04 10.39 -30.87
CA GLU A 4 -4.09 10.95 -30.03
C GLU A 4 -4.88 9.77 -29.47
N SER A 5 -4.69 9.46 -28.18
CA SER A 5 -5.56 8.56 -27.46
C SER A 5 -6.97 9.16 -27.44
N GLN A 6 -7.84 8.64 -28.30
CA GLN A 6 -9.26 8.92 -28.26
C GLN A 6 -9.78 8.59 -26.86
N ASN A 7 -10.09 9.61 -26.08
CA ASN A 7 -10.85 9.48 -24.85
C ASN A 7 -12.25 9.05 -25.24
N ASN A 8 -12.54 7.76 -25.18
CA ASN A 8 -13.90 7.27 -25.30
C ASN A 8 -14.69 7.80 -24.11
N GLU A 9 -15.63 8.70 -24.38
CA GLU A 9 -16.61 9.15 -23.40
C GLU A 9 -17.37 7.94 -22.88
N GLY A 10 -17.15 7.58 -21.62
CA GLY A 10 -17.79 6.44 -20.96
C GLY A 10 -16.83 5.38 -20.39
N GLU A 11 -15.55 5.45 -20.66
CA GLU A 11 -14.58 4.50 -20.13
C GLU A 11 -14.31 4.78 -18.64
N ILE A 12 -14.70 3.84 -17.78
CA ILE A 12 -14.42 3.91 -16.35
C ILE A 12 -12.98 3.49 -16.14
N LYS A 13 -12.11 4.40 -15.69
CA LYS A 13 -10.73 4.04 -15.29
C LYS A 13 -10.76 3.24 -14.01
N THR A 14 -10.62 1.93 -14.13
CA THR A 14 -10.49 1.01 -12.99
C THR A 14 -9.01 0.79 -12.70
N GLY A 15 -8.51 1.27 -11.58
CA GLY A 15 -7.14 0.99 -11.11
C GLY A 15 -7.02 -0.32 -10.33
N PHE A 16 -7.96 -1.26 -10.51
CA PHE A 16 -8.05 -2.50 -9.74
C PHE A 16 -7.47 -3.71 -10.50
N SER A 17 -6.88 -4.62 -9.75
CA SER A 17 -6.60 -5.99 -10.20
C SER A 17 -7.78 -6.86 -9.78
N PHE A 18 -8.22 -7.75 -10.66
CA PHE A 18 -9.34 -8.67 -10.41
C PHE A 18 -8.86 -10.11 -10.42
N ASP A 19 -9.33 -10.87 -9.44
CA ASP A 19 -9.11 -12.31 -9.41
C ASP A 19 -9.96 -12.98 -10.50
N TYR A 20 -9.31 -13.81 -11.32
CA TYR A 20 -9.95 -14.42 -12.48
C TYR A 20 -11.07 -15.41 -12.12
N VAL A 21 -10.95 -16.07 -10.97
CA VAL A 21 -11.91 -17.10 -10.55
C VAL A 21 -13.13 -16.49 -9.87
N THR A 22 -12.90 -15.54 -8.96
CA THR A 22 -13.95 -14.94 -8.15
C THR A 22 -14.55 -13.66 -8.77
N GLY A 23 -13.83 -13.03 -9.69
CA GLY A 23 -14.18 -11.71 -10.21
C GLY A 23 -14.08 -10.58 -9.20
N LEU A 24 -13.55 -10.85 -7.99
CA LEU A 24 -13.41 -9.86 -6.93
C LEU A 24 -12.12 -9.06 -7.09
N PRO A 25 -12.12 -7.78 -6.74
CA PRO A 25 -10.89 -6.99 -6.74
C PRO A 25 -9.97 -7.44 -5.60
N TYR A 26 -8.67 -7.35 -5.85
CA TYR A 26 -7.64 -7.64 -4.86
C TYR A 26 -6.49 -6.64 -4.99
N ILE A 27 -5.67 -6.55 -3.95
CA ILE A 27 -4.43 -5.79 -3.98
C ILE A 27 -3.27 -6.78 -4.05
N PRO A 28 -2.50 -6.81 -5.14
CA PRO A 28 -1.36 -7.71 -5.27
C PRO A 28 -0.37 -7.57 -4.11
N GLY A 29 0.15 -8.68 -3.60
CA GLY A 29 1.13 -8.69 -2.52
C GLY A 29 2.39 -7.87 -2.83
N SER A 30 2.78 -7.83 -4.11
CA SER A 30 3.85 -6.95 -4.59
C SER A 30 3.51 -5.45 -4.40
N THR A 31 2.25 -5.09 -4.59
CA THR A 31 1.74 -3.72 -4.36
C THR A 31 1.71 -3.41 -2.86
N VAL A 32 1.22 -4.33 -2.01
CA VAL A 32 1.24 -4.20 -0.55
C VAL A 32 2.68 -3.97 -0.07
N LYS A 33 3.61 -4.82 -0.50
CA LYS A 33 5.04 -4.68 -0.21
C LYS A 33 5.60 -3.33 -0.66
N GLY A 34 5.25 -2.89 -1.86
CA GLY A 34 5.69 -1.61 -2.45
C GLY A 34 5.18 -0.41 -1.66
N ILE A 35 3.92 -0.44 -1.22
CA ILE A 35 3.33 0.59 -0.36
C ILE A 35 4.11 0.71 0.95
N ILE A 36 4.29 -0.39 1.68
CA ILE A 36 4.98 -0.38 2.96
C ILE A 36 6.42 0.12 2.79
N ARG A 37 7.15 -0.39 1.80
CA ARG A 37 8.51 0.04 1.48
C ARG A 37 8.60 1.55 1.22
N SER A 38 7.73 2.08 0.38
CA SER A 38 7.72 3.50 0.02
C SER A 38 7.38 4.40 1.21
N ARG A 39 6.50 3.93 2.10
CA ARG A 39 6.10 4.67 3.30
C ARG A 39 7.21 4.70 4.34
N ILE A 40 7.91 3.59 4.57
CA ILE A 40 9.11 3.57 5.44
C ILE A 40 10.13 4.60 4.96
N LYS A 41 10.40 4.67 3.66
CA LYS A 41 11.32 5.65 3.11
C LYS A 41 10.83 7.10 3.26
N LYS A 42 9.54 7.34 3.00
CA LYS A 42 8.95 8.67 3.07
C LYS A 42 8.90 9.24 4.49
N TYR A 43 8.64 8.38 5.49
CA TYR A 43 8.45 8.75 6.89
C TYR A 43 9.62 8.29 7.77
N GLU A 44 10.82 8.35 7.25
CA GLU A 44 12.06 7.88 7.87
C GLU A 44 12.21 8.33 9.33
N LYS A 45 12.01 9.62 9.60
CA LYS A 45 12.17 10.19 10.96
C LYS A 45 11.21 9.53 11.95
N SER A 46 9.92 9.47 11.63
CA SER A 46 8.91 8.85 12.49
C SER A 46 9.13 7.35 12.69
N ILE A 47 9.63 6.65 11.67
CA ILE A 47 9.98 5.23 11.78
C ILE A 47 11.18 5.04 12.71
N LEU A 48 12.21 5.89 12.62
CA LEU A 48 13.38 5.83 13.49
C LEU A 48 13.03 6.19 14.94
N GLU A 49 12.14 7.16 15.17
CA GLU A 49 11.59 7.48 16.49
C GLU A 49 10.85 6.29 17.09
N TRP A 50 9.93 5.69 16.33
CA TRP A 50 9.20 4.50 16.73
C TRP A 50 10.13 3.32 17.10
N LEU A 51 11.17 3.07 16.30
CA LEU A 51 12.17 2.03 16.62
C LEU A 51 12.86 2.27 17.96
N LYS A 52 13.14 3.52 18.32
CA LYS A 52 13.79 3.89 19.58
C LYS A 52 12.84 3.82 20.77
N GLU A 53 11.64 4.38 20.63
CA GLU A 53 10.70 4.59 21.73
C GLU A 53 9.86 3.35 22.02
N ASP A 54 9.25 2.75 20.99
CA ASP A 54 8.32 1.64 21.15
C ASP A 54 9.03 0.28 21.12
N VAL A 55 9.97 0.09 20.20
CA VAL A 55 10.73 -1.16 20.06
C VAL A 55 11.94 -1.21 21.01
N LYS A 56 12.31 -0.06 21.61
CA LYS A 56 13.45 0.10 22.54
C LYS A 56 14.79 -0.33 21.94
N LEU A 57 14.96 -0.10 20.66
CA LEU A 57 16.22 -0.31 19.96
C LEU A 57 17.11 0.94 20.09
N GLU A 58 17.59 1.21 21.31
CA GLU A 58 18.44 2.39 21.61
C GLU A 58 19.72 2.43 20.76
N ASN A 59 20.22 1.28 20.36
CA ASN A 59 21.44 1.13 19.57
C ASN A 59 21.19 0.77 18.10
N PHE A 60 20.03 1.14 17.54
CA PHE A 60 19.84 0.98 16.12
C PHE A 60 20.85 1.86 15.38
N SER A 61 21.94 1.26 14.95
CA SER A 61 23.02 1.93 14.20
C SER A 61 22.79 1.94 12.70
N GLY A 62 21.73 1.24 12.21
CA GLY A 62 21.37 1.17 10.83
C GLY A 62 20.71 2.47 10.32
N ASN A 63 20.85 2.70 9.03
CA ASN A 63 20.09 3.73 8.35
C ASN A 63 18.82 3.12 7.75
N ILE A 64 17.89 3.97 7.33
CA ILE A 64 16.60 3.52 6.78
C ILE A 64 16.75 2.71 5.49
N ASP A 65 17.76 3.01 4.67
CA ASP A 65 18.00 2.27 3.42
C ASP A 65 18.51 0.85 3.71
N GLU A 66 19.31 0.67 4.76
CA GLU A 66 19.73 -0.66 5.24
C GLU A 66 18.53 -1.45 5.75
N LEU A 67 17.68 -0.83 6.56
CA LEU A 67 16.44 -1.45 7.03
C LEU A 67 15.55 -1.89 5.87
N ILE A 68 15.35 -1.03 4.89
CA ILE A 68 14.58 -1.34 3.68
C ILE A 68 15.21 -2.51 2.91
N ASN A 69 16.54 -2.54 2.80
CA ASN A 69 17.24 -3.60 2.10
C ASN A 69 17.09 -4.95 2.80
N GLU A 70 17.17 -4.98 4.11
CA GLU A 70 17.01 -6.20 4.90
C GLU A 70 15.55 -6.68 4.92
N LEU A 71 14.59 -5.79 5.13
CA LEU A 71 13.16 -6.15 5.15
C LEU A 71 12.64 -6.61 3.79
N PHE A 72 13.03 -5.93 2.70
CA PHE A 72 12.43 -6.13 1.38
C PHE A 72 13.36 -6.75 0.35
N GLY A 73 14.63 -6.92 0.69
CA GLY A 73 15.58 -7.67 -0.10
C GLY A 73 15.91 -7.06 -1.44
N SER A 74 16.47 -5.87 -1.46
CA SER A 74 17.02 -5.26 -2.67
C SER A 74 18.50 -5.62 -2.90
N SER A 75 19.19 -6.18 -1.88
CA SER A 75 20.56 -6.65 -2.06
C SER A 75 20.61 -8.06 -2.62
N LYS A 76 21.55 -8.32 -3.52
CA LYS A 76 21.82 -9.64 -4.11
C LYS A 76 22.18 -10.71 -3.08
N ASN A 77 22.58 -10.30 -1.88
CA ASN A 77 23.11 -11.17 -0.82
C ASN A 77 22.08 -11.55 0.24
N THR A 78 20.86 -10.99 0.23
CA THR A 78 19.87 -11.32 1.24
C THR A 78 19.21 -12.66 0.92
N ASN A 79 19.35 -13.63 1.81
CA ASN A 79 18.75 -14.95 1.66
C ASN A 79 17.21 -14.82 1.60
N VAL A 80 16.63 -15.26 0.47
CA VAL A 80 15.17 -15.21 0.22
C VAL A 80 14.36 -15.87 1.33
N ASN A 81 14.90 -16.91 1.95
CA ASN A 81 14.23 -17.66 3.03
C ASN A 81 14.13 -16.87 4.36
N LYS A 82 14.86 -15.78 4.50
CA LYS A 82 14.81 -14.92 5.70
C LYS A 82 13.84 -13.75 5.56
N ARG A 83 13.25 -13.53 4.40
CA ARG A 83 12.37 -12.39 4.12
C ARG A 83 10.93 -12.70 4.48
N ASP A 84 10.24 -11.67 4.95
CA ASP A 84 8.80 -11.73 5.14
C ASP A 84 8.07 -11.80 3.79
N VAL A 85 6.93 -12.50 3.76
CA VAL A 85 6.14 -12.69 2.54
C VAL A 85 4.84 -11.90 2.67
N PHE A 86 4.55 -11.13 1.63
CA PHE A 86 3.34 -10.32 1.50
C PHE A 86 2.40 -11.01 0.52
N PHE A 87 1.28 -11.49 1.01
CA PHE A 87 0.26 -12.09 0.16
C PHE A 87 -0.68 -11.03 -0.40
N ASP A 88 -1.44 -11.43 -1.41
CA ASP A 88 -2.50 -10.60 -1.95
C ASP A 88 -3.53 -10.28 -0.86
N ALA A 89 -3.93 -9.01 -0.78
CA ALA A 89 -5.01 -8.59 0.08
C ALA A 89 -6.34 -8.76 -0.67
N VAL A 90 -7.26 -9.49 -0.06
CA VAL A 90 -8.52 -9.91 -0.68
C VAL A 90 -9.71 -9.28 0.02
N ILE A 91 -10.76 -8.99 -0.74
CA ILE A 91 -12.04 -8.55 -0.19
C ILE A 91 -12.76 -9.76 0.40
N THR A 92 -13.23 -9.60 1.64
CA THR A 92 -13.94 -10.64 2.38
C THR A 92 -15.41 -10.30 2.65
N SER A 93 -15.82 -9.05 2.39
CA SER A 93 -17.24 -8.66 2.48
C SER A 93 -18.07 -9.24 1.34
N SER A 94 -19.34 -9.44 1.61
CA SER A 94 -20.37 -9.76 0.62
C SER A 94 -21.18 -8.52 0.23
N GLY A 95 -21.81 -8.55 -0.95
CA GLY A 95 -22.71 -7.50 -1.43
C GLY A 95 -22.05 -6.48 -2.36
N LYS A 96 -22.59 -5.26 -2.38
CA LYS A 96 -22.12 -4.21 -3.30
C LYS A 96 -20.76 -3.67 -2.83
N ILE A 97 -19.71 -3.98 -3.57
CA ILE A 97 -18.32 -3.65 -3.25
C ILE A 97 -17.91 -2.29 -3.79
N PHE A 98 -18.45 -1.92 -4.95
CA PHE A 98 -18.07 -0.72 -5.67
C PHE A 98 -19.12 0.38 -5.59
N GLU A 99 -18.65 1.61 -5.66
CA GLU A 99 -19.46 2.79 -5.92
C GLU A 99 -18.74 3.75 -6.88
N ASP A 100 -19.55 4.53 -7.60
CA ASP A 100 -19.03 5.55 -8.49
C ASP A 100 -18.65 6.81 -7.71
N ASP A 101 -17.60 7.47 -8.18
CA ASP A 101 -17.18 8.77 -7.67
C ASP A 101 -16.64 9.64 -8.82
N PHE A 102 -16.51 10.92 -8.60
CA PHE A 102 -16.04 11.87 -9.60
C PHE A 102 -14.82 12.61 -9.09
N ILE A 103 -13.79 12.67 -9.90
CA ILE A 103 -12.58 13.41 -9.60
C ILE A 103 -12.45 14.56 -10.57
N THR A 104 -12.22 15.73 -10.02
CA THR A 104 -11.91 16.92 -10.78
C THR A 104 -10.40 17.07 -10.90
N PRO A 105 -9.78 16.81 -12.06
CA PRO A 105 -8.36 17.07 -12.22
C PRO A 105 -8.11 18.57 -12.17
N HIS A 106 -7.17 19.01 -11.32
CA HIS A 106 -6.67 20.38 -11.36
C HIS A 106 -5.91 20.59 -12.68
N LYS A 107 -6.55 21.17 -13.66
CA LYS A 107 -5.89 21.76 -14.84
C LYS A 107 -5.92 23.26 -14.72
N ASN A 108 -4.88 23.92 -15.27
CA ASN A 108 -4.69 25.36 -15.28
C ASN A 108 -5.99 26.16 -15.45
N GLU A 109 -6.05 27.31 -14.85
CA GLU A 109 -7.21 28.19 -14.59
C GLU A 109 -8.12 28.54 -15.79
N TYR A 110 -7.79 28.11 -17.01
CA TYR A 110 -8.50 28.46 -18.25
C TYR A 110 -9.14 27.30 -19.01
N SER A 111 -9.05 26.06 -18.55
CA SER A 111 -9.72 24.93 -19.22
C SER A 111 -10.90 24.46 -18.38
N GLY A 112 -12.07 24.37 -18.99
CA GLY A 112 -13.28 23.83 -18.38
C GLY A 112 -12.98 22.50 -17.70
N VAL A 113 -13.43 22.36 -16.45
CA VAL A 113 -13.13 21.21 -15.62
C VAL A 113 -14.12 20.11 -15.94
N ASN A 114 -13.69 19.07 -16.67
CA ASN A 114 -14.49 17.89 -16.89
C ASN A 114 -14.24 16.89 -15.77
N PRO A 115 -15.24 16.57 -14.93
CA PRO A 115 -15.11 15.56 -13.89
C PRO A 115 -14.90 14.18 -14.54
N ILE A 116 -13.89 13.45 -14.05
CA ILE A 116 -13.60 12.08 -14.48
C ILE A 116 -14.32 11.12 -13.54
N ARG A 117 -15.19 10.26 -14.08
CA ARG A 117 -15.84 9.19 -13.33
C ARG A 117 -14.80 8.12 -12.98
N ILE A 118 -14.74 7.76 -11.72
CA ILE A 118 -13.91 6.68 -11.21
C ILE A 118 -14.76 5.65 -10.48
N LEU A 119 -14.24 4.43 -10.43
CA LEU A 119 -14.77 3.38 -9.58
C LEU A 119 -13.94 3.32 -8.31
N LYS A 120 -14.60 3.33 -7.15
CA LYS A 120 -13.94 3.16 -5.84
C LYS A 120 -14.53 1.98 -5.07
N ILE A 121 -13.77 1.44 -4.14
CA ILE A 121 -14.30 0.49 -3.17
C ILE A 121 -15.15 1.27 -2.16
N LYS A 122 -16.35 0.77 -1.92
CA LYS A 122 -17.32 1.38 -1.01
C LYS A 122 -16.80 1.38 0.43
N GLU A 123 -17.15 2.39 1.21
CA GLU A 123 -16.88 2.42 2.65
C GLU A 123 -17.57 1.24 3.35
N GLY A 124 -16.88 0.67 4.35
CA GLY A 124 -17.36 -0.50 5.10
C GLY A 124 -17.07 -1.85 4.43
N VAL A 125 -16.42 -1.86 3.27
CA VAL A 125 -15.95 -3.12 2.66
C VAL A 125 -14.72 -3.63 3.41
N GLU A 126 -14.76 -4.89 3.83
CA GLU A 126 -13.66 -5.53 4.54
C GLU A 126 -12.59 -6.05 3.57
N ILE A 127 -11.33 -5.74 3.90
CA ILE A 127 -10.16 -6.19 3.15
C ILE A 127 -9.23 -6.92 4.11
N THR A 128 -8.91 -8.17 3.80
CA THR A 128 -8.00 -8.99 4.60
C THR A 128 -6.58 -8.94 4.05
N PHE A 129 -5.66 -8.42 4.85
CA PHE A 129 -4.21 -8.44 4.58
C PHE A 129 -3.58 -9.63 5.27
N ARG A 130 -2.68 -10.34 4.57
CA ARG A 130 -1.98 -11.52 5.09
C ARG A 130 -0.48 -11.39 4.91
N PHE A 131 0.25 -11.71 5.99
CA PHE A 131 1.71 -11.70 6.02
C PHE A 131 2.23 -13.01 6.58
N LEU A 132 3.31 -13.53 5.99
CA LEU A 132 4.12 -14.57 6.61
C LEU A 132 5.36 -13.90 7.18
N ILE A 133 5.39 -13.67 8.48
CA ILE A 133 6.52 -13.10 9.18
C ILE A 133 7.47 -14.22 9.60
N ARG A 134 8.72 -14.13 9.19
CA ARG A 134 9.74 -15.14 9.54
C ARG A 134 10.19 -14.95 10.99
N LYS A 135 10.40 -16.07 11.70
CA LYS A 135 10.92 -16.06 13.07
C LYS A 135 12.43 -15.83 13.08
N ASN A 136 12.86 -14.65 12.72
CA ASN A 136 14.25 -14.20 12.75
C ASN A 136 14.29 -12.73 13.10
N ASP A 137 15.39 -12.29 13.69
CA ASP A 137 15.61 -10.88 13.92
C ASP A 137 16.20 -10.23 12.67
N ILE A 138 15.71 -9.04 12.33
CA ILE A 138 16.24 -8.20 11.27
C ILE A 138 16.72 -6.91 11.89
N LEU A 139 18.02 -6.69 11.93
CA LEU A 139 18.66 -5.53 12.57
C LEU A 139 18.19 -5.31 14.02
N GLY A 140 17.93 -6.39 14.76
CA GLY A 140 17.41 -6.35 16.12
C GLY A 140 15.88 -6.22 16.21
N ILE A 141 15.17 -6.01 15.10
CA ILE A 141 13.72 -5.93 15.08
C ILE A 141 13.14 -7.34 15.04
N LYS A 142 12.36 -7.70 16.06
CA LYS A 142 11.72 -9.00 16.19
C LYS A 142 10.56 -9.15 15.20
N ASP A 143 10.12 -10.39 14.99
CA ASP A 143 8.98 -10.74 14.14
C ASP A 143 7.69 -10.00 14.54
N TYR A 144 7.40 -9.92 15.84
CA TYR A 144 6.23 -9.20 16.37
C TYR A 144 6.26 -7.70 16.03
N ASP A 145 7.42 -7.06 16.21
CA ASP A 145 7.58 -5.62 15.95
C ASP A 145 7.47 -5.32 14.45
N ARG A 146 8.01 -6.20 13.60
CA ARG A 146 7.84 -6.08 12.14
C ARG A 146 6.37 -6.19 11.73
N LYS A 147 5.62 -7.13 12.34
CA LYS A 147 4.17 -7.24 12.11
C LYS A 147 3.46 -5.93 12.46
N ASN A 148 3.75 -5.38 13.65
CA ASN A 148 3.16 -4.13 14.11
C ASN A 148 3.52 -2.97 13.18
N LEU A 149 4.77 -2.88 12.75
CA LEU A 149 5.21 -1.87 11.76
C LEU A 149 4.36 -1.92 10.49
N TYR A 150 4.18 -3.11 9.90
CA TYR A 150 3.41 -3.25 8.66
C TYR A 150 1.94 -2.90 8.85
N VAL A 151 1.33 -3.35 9.95
CA VAL A 151 -0.07 -3.05 10.27
C VAL A 151 -0.28 -1.55 10.49
N ASN A 152 0.58 -0.91 11.29
CA ASN A 152 0.49 0.51 11.59
C ASN A 152 0.67 1.36 10.32
N ILE A 153 1.63 1.02 9.46
CA ILE A 153 1.81 1.73 8.19
C ILE A 153 0.55 1.66 7.31
N LEU A 154 -0.09 0.49 7.22
CA LEU A 154 -1.30 0.33 6.42
C LEU A 154 -2.48 1.10 7.01
N LYS A 155 -2.66 1.09 8.33
CA LYS A 155 -3.75 1.81 9.02
C LYS A 155 -3.58 3.32 8.91
N GLU A 156 -2.42 3.83 9.29
CA GLU A 156 -2.18 5.27 9.37
C GLU A 156 -2.09 5.95 8.00
N LEU A 157 -1.53 5.25 7.02
CA LEU A 157 -1.20 5.84 5.73
C LEU A 157 -2.07 5.34 4.57
N GLY A 158 -2.92 4.37 4.84
CA GLY A 158 -3.87 3.82 3.89
C GLY A 158 -3.24 3.06 2.72
N VAL A 159 -4.09 2.58 1.82
CA VAL A 159 -3.71 1.81 0.63
C VAL A 159 -4.33 2.39 -0.64
N GLY A 160 -3.68 2.17 -1.77
CA GLY A 160 -4.17 2.61 -3.08
C GLY A 160 -3.75 4.03 -3.46
N ALA A 161 -4.45 4.56 -4.45
CA ALA A 161 -4.21 5.90 -4.97
C ALA A 161 -5.00 6.97 -4.19
N LYS A 162 -4.49 8.20 -4.22
CA LYS A 162 -5.19 9.39 -3.68
C LYS A 162 -5.47 9.36 -2.18
N THR A 163 -4.62 8.71 -1.40
CA THR A 163 -4.71 8.72 0.07
C THR A 163 -4.69 10.14 0.66
N ASN A 164 -3.99 11.08 0.02
CA ASN A 164 -3.97 12.49 0.44
C ASN A 164 -5.32 13.22 0.28
N THR A 165 -6.27 12.65 -0.45
CA THR A 165 -7.61 13.23 -0.68
C THR A 165 -8.72 12.42 -0.02
N GLY A 166 -8.38 11.55 0.94
CA GLY A 166 -9.35 10.83 1.74
C GLY A 166 -9.70 9.42 1.27
N TYR A 167 -9.05 8.92 0.19
CA TYR A 167 -9.28 7.55 -0.26
C TYR A 167 -8.34 6.56 0.42
N GLY A 168 -8.79 5.29 0.49
CA GLY A 168 -7.97 4.15 0.90
C GLY A 168 -7.58 4.09 2.37
N PHE A 169 -8.16 4.89 3.23
CA PHE A 169 -7.97 4.75 4.67
C PHE A 169 -8.64 3.47 5.18
N LEU A 170 -7.94 2.79 6.10
CA LEU A 170 -8.40 1.56 6.73
C LEU A 170 -8.85 1.88 8.17
N LYS A 171 -10.03 1.37 8.53
CA LYS A 171 -10.55 1.37 9.92
C LYS A 171 -10.49 -0.06 10.47
N GLU A 172 -10.38 -0.22 11.77
CA GLU A 172 -10.61 -1.49 12.46
C GLU A 172 -12.08 -1.86 12.49
#